data_788be27e98dc7bfb9eebdbe7f7d7567e
#
_entry.id   788be27e98dc7bfb9eebdbe7f7d7567e
#
_cell.length_a   1.000
_cell.length_b   1.000
_cell.length_c   1.000
_cell.angle_alpha   90.00
_cell.angle_beta   90.00
_cell.angle_gamma   90.00
#
_symmetry.space_group_name_H-M   'P 1'
#
loop_
_entity.id
_entity.type
_entity.pdbx_description
1 polymer ?
#
loop_
_entity_poly.entity_id
_entity_poly.type
_entity_poly.pdbx_seq_one_letter_code
_entity_poly.pdbx_strand_id
1 'polypeptide(L)'
;MGFNGSSADSCMTNCQSILQDYEHPFISGIQEGIQGKWGITHLAKRLQQIPSCLGYSWEDVIYTNALMMCSQNAATLKKEAARHEMTMNEIEANSMAFFEHVTAHLSEPDLIVAYSNSLQSLSAASLLLKHFGDATTLKFSQPKGYHTTFAFMANLNSRNIPVICVRHMSRFKPEESYIRAAVKLMGC
;
A
#
# COMPACT_ATOMS: atom_id res chain seq x y z
N MET A 1 0.51 -0.82 2.09
CA MET A 1 0.79 -0.11 0.82
C MET A 1 -0.50 0.19 0.08
N GLY A 2 -0.77 1.44 -0.27
CA GLY A 2 -1.87 1.86 -1.12
C GLY A 2 -1.51 1.76 -2.61
N PHE A 3 -2.49 2.07 -3.46
CA PHE A 3 -2.26 2.06 -4.91
C PHE A 3 -1.53 3.33 -5.37
N ASN A 4 -2.09 4.49 -5.07
CA ASN A 4 -1.49 5.80 -5.34
C ASN A 4 -2.04 6.85 -4.36
N GLY A 5 -1.33 7.96 -4.21
CA GLY A 5 -1.82 9.10 -3.46
C GLY A 5 -2.99 9.79 -4.18
N SER A 6 -3.89 10.37 -3.41
CA SER A 6 -4.91 11.26 -3.95
C SER A 6 -4.67 12.68 -3.43
N SER A 7 -4.59 13.63 -4.33
CA SER A 7 -4.47 15.04 -3.98
C SER A 7 -5.26 15.90 -4.96
N ALA A 8 -5.86 16.97 -4.44
CA ALA A 8 -6.40 18.03 -5.25
C ALA A 8 -5.30 19.00 -5.70
N ASP A 9 -4.16 18.98 -5.01
CA ASP A 9 -3.01 19.83 -5.28
C ASP A 9 -2.08 19.22 -6.31
N SER A 10 -1.14 20.01 -6.80
CA SER A 10 -0.13 19.49 -7.71
C SER A 10 0.76 18.44 -7.01
N CYS A 11 1.26 17.49 -7.77
CA CYS A 11 2.18 16.47 -7.25
C CYS A 11 3.41 17.11 -6.60
N MET A 12 3.92 18.19 -7.16
CA MET A 12 5.06 18.95 -6.64
C MET A 12 4.77 19.56 -5.27
N THR A 13 3.60 20.18 -5.09
CA THR A 13 3.20 20.77 -3.80
C THR A 13 3.08 19.69 -2.72
N ASN A 14 2.54 18.54 -3.08
CA ASN A 14 2.46 17.41 -2.16
C ASN A 14 3.83 16.85 -1.77
N CYS A 15 4.75 16.71 -2.72
CA CYS A 15 6.12 16.26 -2.44
C CYS A 15 6.86 17.26 -1.54
N GLN A 16 6.73 18.55 -1.80
CA GLN A 16 7.33 19.60 -0.98
C GLN A 16 6.79 19.59 0.44
N SER A 17 5.49 19.46 0.61
CA SER A 17 4.86 19.35 1.94
C SER A 17 5.36 18.12 2.70
N ILE A 18 5.46 16.96 2.04
CA ILE A 18 5.99 15.74 2.66
C ILE A 18 7.45 15.91 3.08
N LEU A 19 8.27 16.56 2.26
CA LEU A 19 9.69 16.74 2.57
C LEU A 19 9.94 17.77 3.68
N GLN A 20 9.05 18.77 3.83
CA GLN A 20 9.19 19.81 4.83
C GLN A 20 8.71 19.39 6.23
N ASP A 21 7.64 18.60 6.29
CA ASP A 21 6.94 18.28 7.54
C ASP A 21 6.71 16.77 7.68
N TYR A 22 7.68 15.92 7.28
CA TYR A 22 7.51 14.50 7.39
C TYR A 22 7.49 14.06 8.86
N GLU A 23 6.33 14.08 9.45
CA GLU A 23 6.01 13.29 10.61
C GLU A 23 5.20 12.07 10.21
N HIS A 24 5.36 10.97 10.94
CA HIS A 24 4.56 9.78 10.70
C HIS A 24 3.08 10.14 10.80
N PRO A 25 2.30 10.01 9.71
CA PRO A 25 0.97 10.63 9.60
C PRO A 25 -0.03 10.16 10.65
N PHE A 26 0.22 9.00 11.29
CA PHE A 26 -0.61 8.50 12.38
C PHE A 26 -0.21 9.09 13.73
N ILE A 27 1.07 9.34 13.96
CA ILE A 27 1.57 9.89 15.22
C ILE A 27 1.15 11.35 15.32
N SER A 28 1.41 12.15 14.29
CA SER A 28 1.00 13.57 14.29
C SER A 28 -0.52 13.72 14.35
N GLY A 29 -1.27 12.93 13.58
CA GLY A 29 -2.73 12.98 13.59
C GLY A 29 -3.36 12.57 14.92
N ILE A 30 -2.68 11.78 15.75
CA ILE A 30 -3.14 11.42 17.09
C ILE A 30 -2.74 12.49 18.11
N GLN A 31 -1.50 12.94 18.08
CA GLN A 31 -0.96 13.90 19.04
C GLN A 31 -1.58 15.29 18.90
N GLU A 32 -1.82 15.72 17.69
CA GLU A 32 -2.36 17.06 17.43
C GLU A 32 -3.89 17.13 17.45
N GLY A 33 -4.56 16.02 17.47
CA GLY A 33 -6.03 15.84 17.70
C GLY A 33 -6.98 16.51 16.72
N ILE A 34 -6.44 17.43 15.95
CA ILE A 34 -7.18 18.32 15.16
C ILE A 34 -6.90 18.32 13.77
N GLN A 35 -5.68 18.30 13.56
CA GLN A 35 -5.17 18.31 12.26
C GLN A 35 -5.50 17.03 11.62
N GLY A 36 -5.88 16.16 12.42
CA GLY A 36 -6.41 14.89 12.16
C GLY A 36 -7.61 14.76 11.25
N LYS A 37 -7.85 15.65 10.32
CA LYS A 37 -8.75 15.35 9.19
C LYS A 37 -8.41 14.01 8.57
N TRP A 38 -7.15 13.64 8.60
CA TRP A 38 -6.67 12.36 8.12
C TRP A 38 -6.99 11.21 9.08
N GLY A 39 -6.70 11.34 10.37
CA GLY A 39 -6.96 10.32 11.39
C GLY A 39 -8.44 10.02 11.63
N ILE A 40 -9.35 10.92 11.29
CA ILE A 40 -10.79 10.70 11.41
C ILE A 40 -11.42 10.01 10.20
N THR A 41 -10.71 9.90 9.07
CA THR A 41 -11.23 9.24 7.88
C THR A 41 -11.47 7.74 8.10
N HIS A 42 -12.40 7.16 7.35
CA HIS A 42 -12.62 5.72 7.40
C HIS A 42 -11.36 4.92 7.01
N LEU A 43 -10.58 5.43 6.07
CA LEU A 43 -9.33 4.82 5.65
C LEU A 43 -8.34 4.78 6.82
N ALA A 44 -8.07 5.91 7.44
CA ALA A 44 -7.12 6.01 8.54
C ALA A 44 -7.49 5.09 9.71
N LYS A 45 -8.76 5.18 10.17
CA LYS A 45 -9.26 4.32 11.26
C LYS A 45 -9.11 2.82 10.99
N ARG A 46 -9.22 2.41 9.73
CA ARG A 46 -9.08 1.01 9.34
C ARG A 46 -7.63 0.60 9.17
N LEU A 47 -6.78 1.49 8.63
CA LEU A 47 -5.34 1.27 8.56
C LEU A 47 -4.73 1.10 9.94
N GLN A 48 -5.19 1.88 10.92
CA GLN A 48 -4.76 1.79 12.32
C GLN A 48 -4.99 0.43 12.96
N GLN A 49 -5.98 -0.32 12.51
CA GLN A 49 -6.29 -1.64 13.03
C GLN A 49 -5.32 -2.74 12.56
N ILE A 50 -4.61 -2.50 11.44
CA ILE A 50 -3.76 -3.51 10.82
C ILE A 50 -2.54 -3.87 11.67
N PRO A 51 -1.73 -2.92 12.16
CA PRO A 51 -0.59 -3.25 13.00
C PRO A 51 -0.97 -4.09 14.21
N SER A 52 -1.94 -3.64 14.99
CA SER A 52 -2.42 -4.37 16.18
C SER A 52 -2.95 -5.78 15.83
N CYS A 53 -3.64 -5.92 14.71
CA CYS A 53 -4.10 -7.23 14.21
C CYS A 53 -2.94 -8.18 13.93
N LEU A 54 -1.79 -7.66 13.55
CA LEU A 54 -0.60 -8.41 13.17
C LEU A 54 0.46 -8.50 14.28
N GLY A 55 0.23 -7.88 15.43
CA GLY A 55 1.15 -7.88 16.55
C GLY A 55 2.28 -6.86 16.46
N TYR A 56 2.15 -5.86 15.57
CA TYR A 56 3.10 -4.77 15.43
C TYR A 56 2.62 -3.50 16.16
N SER A 57 3.55 -2.66 16.55
CA SER A 57 3.26 -1.31 17.01
C SER A 57 3.18 -0.34 15.82
N TRP A 58 2.81 0.90 16.07
CA TRP A 58 2.70 1.91 15.01
C TRP A 58 4.04 2.39 14.50
N GLU A 59 5.01 2.41 15.39
CA GLU A 59 6.39 2.78 15.10
C GLU A 59 7.06 1.80 14.13
N ASP A 60 6.55 0.57 14.08
CA ASP A 60 7.05 -0.49 13.20
C ASP A 60 6.49 -0.41 11.78
N VAL A 61 5.62 0.57 11.47
CA VAL A 61 4.85 0.57 10.22
C VAL A 61 5.17 1.78 9.34
N ILE A 62 5.52 1.48 8.09
CA ILE A 62 5.69 2.49 7.04
C ILE A 62 4.49 2.46 6.10
N TYR A 63 3.87 3.61 5.90
CA TYR A 63 2.77 3.79 4.95
C TYR A 63 3.29 4.38 3.65
N THR A 64 3.06 3.69 2.55
CA THR A 64 3.51 4.10 1.22
C THR A 64 2.48 3.77 0.14
N ASN A 65 2.68 4.28 -1.05
CA ASN A 65 1.88 3.96 -2.23
C ASN A 65 2.67 3.09 -3.22
N ALA A 66 1.98 2.30 -4.01
CA ALA A 66 2.58 1.48 -5.05
C ALA A 66 3.02 2.33 -6.25
N LEU A 67 2.25 3.36 -6.58
CA LEU A 67 2.63 4.32 -7.60
C LEU A 67 2.99 5.66 -6.97
N MET A 68 4.14 6.20 -7.31
CA MET A 68 4.66 7.49 -6.83
C MET A 68 4.12 8.67 -7.64
N MET A 69 2.89 8.55 -8.11
CA MET A 69 2.16 9.61 -8.79
C MET A 69 0.81 9.81 -8.13
N CYS A 70 0.50 11.05 -7.78
CA CYS A 70 -0.80 11.43 -7.26
C CYS A 70 -1.81 11.66 -8.38
N SER A 71 -3.05 11.24 -8.15
CA SER A 71 -4.17 11.56 -9.02
C SER A 71 -5.46 11.63 -8.22
N GLN A 72 -6.45 12.35 -8.71
CA GLN A 72 -7.75 12.45 -8.05
C GLN A 72 -8.40 11.07 -7.82
N ASN A 73 -8.21 10.17 -8.77
CA ASN A 73 -8.65 8.78 -8.70
C ASN A 73 -7.91 7.94 -9.74
N ALA A 74 -8.03 6.62 -9.68
CA ALA A 74 -7.37 5.71 -10.61
C ALA A 74 -7.71 5.96 -12.08
N ALA A 75 -8.93 6.40 -12.40
CA ALA A 75 -9.33 6.67 -13.78
C ALA A 75 -8.62 7.90 -14.39
N THR A 76 -8.25 8.87 -13.56
CA THR A 76 -7.54 10.08 -14.00
C THR A 76 -6.03 9.92 -14.05
N LEU A 77 -5.48 8.82 -13.52
CA LEU A 77 -4.04 8.59 -13.43
C LEU A 77 -3.34 8.67 -14.79
N LYS A 78 -3.91 8.06 -15.84
CA LYS A 78 -3.36 8.12 -17.20
C LYS A 78 -3.32 9.55 -17.75
N LYS A 79 -4.32 10.36 -17.40
CA LYS A 79 -4.38 11.77 -17.81
C LYS A 79 -3.32 12.60 -17.08
N GLU A 80 -3.11 12.33 -15.79
CA GLU A 80 -2.05 12.98 -15.03
C GLU A 80 -0.66 12.56 -15.54
N ALA A 81 -0.46 11.29 -15.88
CA ALA A 81 0.75 10.82 -16.51
C ALA A 81 1.08 11.63 -17.77
N ALA A 82 0.10 11.75 -18.68
CA ALA A 82 0.27 12.50 -19.92
C ALA A 82 0.60 13.99 -19.70
N ARG A 83 0.11 14.61 -18.63
CA ARG A 83 0.47 16.00 -18.28
C ARG A 83 1.93 16.18 -17.93
N HIS A 84 2.56 15.11 -17.45
CA HIS A 84 3.98 15.10 -17.10
C HIS A 84 4.83 14.43 -18.18
N GLU A 85 4.28 14.29 -19.39
CA GLU A 85 4.97 13.67 -20.53
C GLU A 85 5.46 12.24 -20.25
N MET A 86 4.76 11.53 -19.35
CA MET A 86 5.08 10.16 -18.93
C MET A 86 4.03 9.17 -19.42
N THR A 87 4.49 7.99 -19.74
CA THR A 87 3.62 6.82 -19.97
C THR A 87 3.32 6.11 -18.64
N MET A 88 2.25 5.33 -18.61
CA MET A 88 1.93 4.50 -17.44
C MET A 88 3.02 3.47 -17.14
N ASN A 89 3.70 2.95 -18.18
CA ASN A 89 4.79 2.00 -18.00
C ASN A 89 6.03 2.64 -17.34
N GLU A 90 6.35 3.88 -17.70
CA GLU A 90 7.44 4.63 -17.05
C GLU A 90 7.13 4.94 -15.59
N ILE A 91 5.89 5.36 -15.29
CA ILE A 91 5.46 5.59 -13.91
C ILE A 91 5.55 4.30 -13.08
N GLU A 92 5.07 3.20 -13.65
CA GLU A 92 5.13 1.90 -13.00
C GLU A 92 6.58 1.47 -12.75
N ALA A 93 7.43 1.50 -13.78
CA ALA A 93 8.83 1.10 -13.67
C ALA A 93 9.59 1.95 -12.64
N ASN A 94 9.46 3.27 -12.72
CA ASN A 94 10.13 4.18 -11.80
C ASN A 94 9.62 4.02 -10.36
N SER A 95 8.31 3.81 -10.18
CA SER A 95 7.72 3.61 -8.86
C SER A 95 8.19 2.30 -8.23
N MET A 96 8.27 1.23 -9.01
CA MET A 96 8.72 -0.07 -8.50
C MET A 96 10.22 -0.08 -8.20
N ALA A 97 11.04 0.55 -9.04
CA ALA A 97 12.46 0.71 -8.75
C ALA A 97 12.70 1.54 -7.48
N PHE A 98 11.95 2.62 -7.28
CA PHE A 98 12.01 3.41 -6.04
C PHE A 98 11.56 2.59 -4.83
N PHE A 99 10.46 1.84 -4.95
CA PHE A 99 9.97 0.98 -3.88
C PHE A 99 10.99 -0.09 -3.49
N GLU A 100 11.61 -0.75 -4.46
CA GLU A 100 12.66 -1.73 -4.23
C GLU A 100 13.86 -1.10 -3.50
N HIS A 101 14.30 0.07 -3.95
CA HIS A 101 15.40 0.79 -3.30
C HIS A 101 15.08 1.16 -1.84
N VAL A 102 13.88 1.69 -1.58
CA VAL A 102 13.45 2.06 -0.22
C VAL A 102 13.34 0.82 0.68
N THR A 103 12.77 -0.27 0.17
CA THR A 103 12.65 -1.50 0.94
C THR A 103 13.99 -2.19 1.19
N ALA A 104 14.94 -2.03 0.25
CA ALA A 104 16.29 -2.58 0.40
C ALA A 104 17.13 -1.88 1.46
N HIS A 105 17.04 -0.57 1.52
CA HIS A 105 18.03 0.26 2.22
C HIS A 105 17.48 1.02 3.42
N LEU A 106 16.17 1.18 3.53
CA LEU A 106 15.57 2.03 4.56
C LEU A 106 14.58 1.32 5.47
N SER A 107 13.89 0.28 5.02
CA SER A 107 12.80 -0.29 5.81
C SER A 107 12.91 -1.78 6.10
N GLU A 108 13.55 -2.55 5.24
CA GLU A 108 13.69 -4.02 5.37
C GLU A 108 12.45 -4.73 5.94
N PRO A 109 11.27 -4.60 5.32
CA PRO A 109 10.03 -5.06 5.91
C PRO A 109 9.99 -6.57 6.08
N ASP A 110 9.38 -7.05 7.15
CA ASP A 110 9.09 -8.47 7.37
C ASP A 110 7.78 -8.90 6.72
N LEU A 111 6.90 -7.93 6.46
CA LEU A 111 5.57 -8.14 5.91
C LEU A 111 5.11 -6.92 5.13
N ILE A 112 4.42 -7.13 4.02
CA ILE A 112 3.77 -6.06 3.26
C ILE A 112 2.26 -6.27 3.28
N VAL A 113 1.49 -5.24 3.61
CA VAL A 113 0.04 -5.24 3.46
C VAL A 113 -0.37 -4.34 2.30
N ALA A 114 -0.86 -4.92 1.21
CA ALA A 114 -1.40 -4.22 0.06
C ALA A 114 -2.91 -4.02 0.21
N TYR A 115 -3.37 -2.80 0.42
CA TYR A 115 -4.81 -2.49 0.56
C TYR A 115 -5.44 -1.98 -0.75
N SER A 116 -5.18 -2.69 -1.81
CA SER A 116 -5.81 -2.60 -3.13
C SER A 116 -5.51 -3.92 -3.84
N ASN A 117 -6.46 -4.85 -3.84
CA ASN A 117 -6.23 -6.27 -4.09
C ASN A 117 -6.78 -6.80 -5.42
N SER A 118 -7.02 -5.95 -6.41
CA SER A 118 -7.42 -6.44 -7.74
C SER A 118 -6.24 -7.17 -8.42
N LEU A 119 -6.49 -8.35 -8.95
CA LEU A 119 -5.54 -9.06 -9.82
C LEU A 119 -5.82 -8.84 -11.31
N GLN A 120 -7.00 -8.28 -11.64
CA GLN A 120 -7.44 -8.05 -13.03
C GLN A 120 -7.24 -6.60 -13.50
N SER A 121 -7.03 -5.69 -12.59
CA SER A 121 -6.82 -4.28 -12.85
C SER A 121 -5.61 -3.76 -12.11
N LEU A 122 -5.09 -2.63 -12.52
CA LEU A 122 -3.96 -1.97 -11.89
C LEU A 122 -4.27 -1.69 -10.41
N SER A 123 -3.48 -2.23 -9.52
CA SER A 123 -3.65 -2.16 -8.06
C SER A 123 -2.31 -2.35 -7.35
N ALA A 124 -2.22 -2.08 -6.06
CA ALA A 124 -1.02 -2.36 -5.29
C ALA A 124 -0.65 -3.86 -5.33
N ALA A 125 -1.64 -4.74 -5.20
CA ALA A 125 -1.41 -6.19 -5.25
C ALA A 125 -0.93 -6.65 -6.62
N SER A 126 -1.55 -6.19 -7.73
CA SER A 126 -1.14 -6.59 -9.07
C SER A 126 0.26 -6.08 -9.44
N LEU A 127 0.62 -4.88 -8.98
CA LEU A 127 1.97 -4.32 -9.20
C LEU A 127 3.03 -5.11 -8.43
N LEU A 128 2.79 -5.37 -7.15
CA LEU A 128 3.72 -6.15 -6.33
C LEU A 128 3.88 -7.58 -6.86
N LEU A 129 2.77 -8.23 -7.26
CA LEU A 129 2.83 -9.57 -7.83
C LEU A 129 3.58 -9.60 -9.16
N LYS A 130 3.34 -8.61 -10.03
CA LYS A 130 3.99 -8.52 -11.35
C LYS A 130 5.50 -8.32 -11.26
N HIS A 131 5.96 -7.45 -10.35
CA HIS A 131 7.36 -7.03 -10.30
C HIS A 131 8.21 -7.86 -9.34
N PHE A 132 7.63 -8.35 -8.27
CA PHE A 132 8.38 -9.00 -7.19
C PHE A 132 7.78 -10.35 -6.77
N GLY A 133 6.52 -10.62 -7.12
CA GLY A 133 5.79 -11.75 -6.59
C GLY A 133 6.08 -13.07 -7.30
N ASP A 134 6.02 -14.14 -6.53
CA ASP A 134 5.96 -15.51 -7.05
C ASP A 134 4.50 -15.96 -7.11
N ALA A 135 3.95 -16.00 -8.34
CA ALA A 135 2.57 -16.39 -8.58
C ALA A 135 2.25 -17.84 -8.16
N THR A 136 3.26 -18.70 -8.03
CA THR A 136 3.07 -20.10 -7.58
C THR A 136 2.75 -20.16 -6.08
N THR A 137 3.08 -19.11 -5.33
CA THR A 137 2.81 -18.99 -3.90
C THR A 137 1.46 -18.37 -3.58
N LEU A 138 0.70 -17.94 -4.59
CA LEU A 138 -0.58 -17.25 -4.42
C LEU A 138 -1.61 -18.13 -3.71
N LYS A 139 -2.06 -17.72 -2.53
CA LYS A 139 -3.04 -18.42 -1.70
C LYS A 139 -4.15 -17.49 -1.25
N PHE A 140 -5.37 -17.99 -1.25
CA PHE A 140 -6.55 -17.26 -0.81
C PHE A 140 -6.93 -17.68 0.61
N SER A 141 -6.95 -16.72 1.54
CA SER A 141 -7.42 -16.95 2.92
C SER A 141 -8.93 -16.80 3.04
N GLN A 142 -9.56 -16.13 2.10
CA GLN A 142 -10.99 -15.97 1.96
C GLN A 142 -11.45 -16.65 0.66
N PRO A 143 -12.60 -17.32 0.62
CA PRO A 143 -13.14 -17.90 -0.61
C PRO A 143 -13.15 -16.87 -1.75
N LYS A 144 -12.86 -17.33 -2.97
CA LYS A 144 -12.90 -16.47 -4.16
C LYS A 144 -14.24 -15.77 -4.25
N GLY A 145 -14.22 -14.46 -4.39
CA GLY A 145 -15.41 -13.65 -4.48
C GLY A 145 -15.11 -12.16 -4.31
N TYR A 146 -16.18 -11.41 -4.10
CA TYR A 146 -16.09 -9.95 -4.05
C TYR A 146 -15.23 -9.41 -2.89
N HIS A 147 -15.07 -10.16 -1.81
CA HIS A 147 -14.30 -9.80 -0.61
C HIS A 147 -13.02 -10.63 -0.44
N THR A 148 -12.38 -10.96 -1.52
CA THR A 148 -11.22 -11.85 -1.48
C THR A 148 -10.03 -11.23 -0.76
N THR A 149 -9.54 -11.91 0.27
CA THR A 149 -8.22 -11.69 0.89
C THR A 149 -7.30 -12.81 0.45
N PHE A 150 -6.11 -12.48 0.02
CA PHE A 150 -5.11 -13.43 -0.44
C PHE A 150 -3.70 -12.98 -0.09
N ALA A 151 -2.75 -13.87 -0.24
CA ALA A 151 -1.34 -13.60 -0.01
C ALA A 151 -0.46 -14.30 -1.05
N PHE A 152 0.76 -13.82 -1.19
CA PHE A 152 1.82 -14.42 -1.99
C PHE A 152 3.19 -14.02 -1.42
N MET A 153 4.24 -14.71 -1.83
CA MET A 153 5.61 -14.33 -1.51
C MET A 153 6.15 -13.38 -2.58
N ALA A 154 6.78 -12.30 -2.15
CA ALA A 154 7.53 -11.39 -3.01
C ALA A 154 9.03 -11.55 -2.72
N ASN A 155 9.85 -11.53 -3.76
CA ASN A 155 11.30 -11.46 -3.62
C ASN A 155 11.75 -10.01 -3.78
N LEU A 156 12.23 -9.44 -2.70
CA LEU A 156 12.76 -8.09 -2.62
C LEU A 156 14.18 -8.16 -2.09
N ASN A 157 15.16 -7.79 -2.92
CA ASN A 157 16.58 -7.80 -2.55
C ASN A 157 17.05 -9.16 -2.02
N SER A 158 16.67 -10.24 -2.68
CA SER A 158 16.97 -11.62 -2.30
C SER A 158 16.32 -12.08 -0.99
N ARG A 159 15.42 -11.30 -0.43
CA ARG A 159 14.57 -11.69 0.72
C ARG A 159 13.18 -12.06 0.24
N ASN A 160 12.68 -13.17 0.73
CA ASN A 160 11.30 -13.58 0.51
C ASN A 160 10.41 -12.94 1.58
N ILE A 161 9.53 -12.04 1.16
CA ILE A 161 8.67 -11.26 2.04
C ILE A 161 7.20 -11.59 1.73
N PRO A 162 6.39 -11.96 2.73
CA PRO A 162 4.98 -12.20 2.54
C PRO A 162 4.23 -10.90 2.21
N VAL A 163 3.36 -10.95 1.23
CA VAL A 163 2.47 -9.85 0.84
C VAL A 163 1.03 -10.27 1.11
N ILE A 164 0.38 -9.59 2.02
CA ILE A 164 -1.03 -9.80 2.34
C ILE A 164 -1.87 -8.77 1.61
N CYS A 165 -2.83 -9.22 0.81
CA CYS A 165 -3.63 -8.38 -0.05
C CYS A 165 -5.06 -8.28 0.47
N VAL A 166 -5.49 -7.08 0.81
CA VAL A 166 -6.84 -6.77 1.28
C VAL A 166 -7.53 -5.75 0.40
N ARG A 167 -8.84 -5.69 0.46
CA ARG A 167 -9.62 -4.69 -0.30
C ARG A 167 -9.30 -3.28 0.13
N HIS A 168 -9.60 -2.34 -0.75
CA HIS A 168 -9.34 -0.93 -0.50
C HIS A 168 -10.09 -0.44 0.74
N MET A 169 -9.33 -0.12 1.78
CA MET A 169 -9.85 0.16 3.11
C MET A 169 -10.62 1.47 3.25
N SER A 170 -10.63 2.36 2.24
CA SER A 170 -11.53 3.51 2.23
C SER A 170 -13.01 3.08 2.13
N ARG A 171 -13.28 1.95 1.48
CA ARG A 171 -14.64 1.44 1.26
C ARG A 171 -15.00 0.25 2.13
N PHE A 172 -14.03 -0.60 2.44
CA PHE A 172 -14.28 -1.89 3.08
C PHE A 172 -13.50 -2.00 4.38
N LYS A 173 -14.17 -2.48 5.42
CA LYS A 173 -13.49 -2.82 6.67
C LYS A 173 -12.71 -4.12 6.45
N PRO A 174 -11.42 -4.18 6.80
CA PRO A 174 -10.68 -5.43 6.76
C PRO A 174 -11.22 -6.40 7.81
N GLU A 175 -11.24 -7.69 7.46
CA GLU A 175 -11.63 -8.74 8.40
C GLU A 175 -10.36 -9.37 8.98
N GLU A 176 -10.16 -9.18 10.27
CA GLU A 176 -8.97 -9.63 11.00
C GLU A 176 -8.72 -11.12 10.85
N SER A 177 -9.77 -11.94 10.91
CA SER A 177 -9.67 -13.40 10.75
C SER A 177 -9.04 -13.82 9.42
N TYR A 178 -9.41 -13.14 8.33
CA TYR A 178 -8.85 -13.44 7.01
C TYR A 178 -7.42 -12.92 6.85
N ILE A 179 -7.08 -11.80 7.49
CA ILE A 179 -5.72 -11.27 7.50
C ILE A 179 -4.78 -12.24 8.25
N ARG A 180 -5.17 -12.64 9.47
CA ARG A 180 -4.40 -13.63 10.25
C ARG A 180 -4.27 -14.97 9.53
N ALA A 181 -5.33 -15.42 8.87
CA ALA A 181 -5.30 -16.64 8.07
C ALA A 181 -4.34 -16.51 6.88
N ALA A 182 -4.29 -15.33 6.22
CA ALA A 182 -3.37 -15.08 5.12
C ALA A 182 -1.90 -15.11 5.59
N VAL A 183 -1.58 -14.49 6.72
CA VAL A 183 -0.24 -14.56 7.34
C VAL A 183 0.15 -16.00 7.61
N LYS A 184 -0.72 -16.77 8.28
CA LYS A 184 -0.47 -18.19 8.56
C LYS A 184 -0.25 -19.03 7.29
N LEU A 185 -0.92 -18.73 6.19
CA LEU A 185 -0.72 -19.42 4.91
C LEU A 185 0.68 -19.15 4.32
N MET A 186 1.31 -18.05 4.67
CA MET A 186 2.68 -17.70 4.24
C MET A 186 3.75 -18.25 5.19
N GLY A 187 3.38 -18.87 6.32
CA GLY A 187 4.32 -19.46 7.26
C GLY A 187 4.94 -18.47 8.24
N CYS A 188 4.27 -17.35 8.45
CA CYS A 188 4.69 -16.28 9.36
C CYS A 188 3.90 -16.33 10.67
#